data_1162e103fca6946fb0171979e50aaea4
#
_entry.id   1162e103fca6946fb0171979e50aaea4
#
_cell.length_a   1.000
_cell.length_b   1.000
_cell.length_c   1.000
_cell.angle_alpha   90.00
_cell.angle_beta   90.00
_cell.angle_gamma   90.00
#
_symmetry.space_group_name_H-M   'P 1'
#
loop_
_entity.id
_entity.type
_entity.pdbx_description
1 polymer ?
#
loop_
_entity_poly.entity_id
_entity_poly.type
_entity_poly.pdbx_seq_one_letter_code
_entity_poly.pdbx_strand_id
1 'polypeptide(L)'
;MFERLEFSFEKERQFTSDVSHELRTPVAVIISQCEYLLENENLSAEDKEEIAVILRQAKRMSKLTSEMLMIARNEQDEQHLMEKLDFGLLSELVIEELQTKAQEKNIEITLQKQDDLFMNGDQTLILRMMMNLITNAINYGKTNGHIHVILKVENDQIVGEVKDDGIGISEEHLDRIWERFYRIDKSRSRENGGTGLGLSMVRWIVNLHNGTIHVESIEDIGTSFIFRFPKI
;
A
#
# COMPACT_ATOMS: atom_id res chain seq x y z
N MET A 1 22.55 -28.13 2.51
CA MET A 1 21.09 -27.94 2.55
C MET A 1 20.74 -26.45 2.43
N PHE A 2 21.37 -25.56 3.19
CA PHE A 2 21.17 -24.09 3.14
C PHE A 2 21.47 -23.49 1.75
N GLU A 3 22.61 -23.79 1.15
CA GLU A 3 23.00 -23.29 -0.18
C GLU A 3 21.99 -23.64 -1.30
N ARG A 4 21.34 -24.82 -1.23
CA ARG A 4 20.31 -25.20 -2.22
C ARG A 4 19.01 -24.43 -2.03
N LEU A 5 18.68 -24.07 -0.79
CA LEU A 5 17.54 -23.22 -0.45
C LEU A 5 17.79 -21.78 -0.91
N GLU A 6 18.95 -21.21 -0.61
CA GLU A 6 19.36 -19.88 -1.09
C GLU A 6 19.32 -19.78 -2.61
N PHE A 7 19.92 -20.75 -3.30
CA PHE A 7 19.92 -20.80 -4.77
C PHE A 7 18.50 -20.92 -5.36
N SER A 8 17.59 -21.65 -4.69
CA SER A 8 16.19 -21.74 -5.13
C SER A 8 15.45 -20.43 -4.95
N PHE A 9 15.66 -19.74 -3.85
CA PHE A 9 15.10 -18.41 -3.61
C PHE A 9 15.63 -17.34 -4.56
N GLU A 10 16.93 -17.35 -4.85
CA GLU A 10 17.52 -16.45 -5.83
C GLU A 10 16.92 -16.64 -7.23
N LYS A 11 16.75 -17.89 -7.68
CA LYS A 11 16.09 -18.18 -8.96
C LYS A 11 14.65 -17.72 -9.02
N GLU A 12 13.89 -17.94 -7.97
CA GLU A 12 12.48 -17.50 -7.89
C GLU A 12 12.38 -15.97 -7.93
N ARG A 13 13.28 -15.27 -7.25
CA ARG A 13 13.39 -13.82 -7.25
C ARG A 13 13.76 -13.28 -8.63
N GLN A 14 14.82 -13.83 -9.24
CA GLN A 14 15.25 -13.44 -10.59
C GLN A 14 14.12 -13.62 -11.58
N PHE A 15 13.44 -14.78 -11.56
CA PHE A 15 12.28 -15.04 -12.41
C PHE A 15 11.17 -13.99 -12.19
N THR A 16 10.86 -13.66 -10.95
CA THR A 16 9.83 -12.65 -10.62
C THR A 16 10.22 -11.27 -11.14
N SER A 17 11.50 -10.90 -11.04
CA SER A 17 12.04 -9.64 -11.57
C SER A 17 11.92 -9.60 -13.10
N ASP A 18 12.40 -10.63 -13.79
CA ASP A 18 12.42 -10.69 -15.24
C ASP A 18 11.01 -10.67 -15.83
N VAL A 19 10.10 -11.50 -15.30
CA VAL A 19 8.69 -11.52 -15.73
C VAL A 19 8.00 -10.16 -15.51
N SER A 20 8.29 -9.51 -14.39
CA SER A 20 7.67 -8.21 -14.09
C SER A 20 8.18 -7.11 -15.02
N HIS A 21 9.47 -7.16 -15.44
CA HIS A 21 10.02 -6.25 -16.45
C HIS A 21 9.39 -6.49 -17.82
N GLU A 22 9.28 -7.75 -18.24
CA GLU A 22 8.69 -8.13 -19.53
C GLU A 22 7.18 -7.80 -19.62
N LEU A 23 6.46 -7.83 -18.49
CA LEU A 23 5.04 -7.46 -18.44
C LEU A 23 4.80 -5.95 -18.39
N ARG A 24 5.74 -5.15 -17.89
CA ARG A 24 5.57 -3.69 -17.76
C ARG A 24 5.34 -3.02 -19.10
N THR A 25 6.17 -3.35 -20.10
CA THR A 25 6.13 -2.73 -21.43
C THR A 25 4.79 -2.97 -22.15
N PRO A 26 4.29 -4.20 -22.32
CA PRO A 26 3.01 -4.42 -22.99
C PRO A 26 1.82 -3.82 -22.22
N VAL A 27 1.85 -3.86 -20.89
CA VAL A 27 0.79 -3.23 -20.07
C VAL A 27 0.77 -1.71 -20.24
N ALA A 28 1.94 -1.05 -20.29
CA ALA A 28 2.03 0.38 -20.54
C ALA A 28 1.47 0.76 -21.92
N VAL A 29 1.72 -0.05 -22.95
CA VAL A 29 1.14 0.15 -24.29
C VAL A 29 -0.38 0.03 -24.26
N ILE A 30 -0.94 -0.99 -23.56
CA ILE A 30 -2.39 -1.15 -23.43
C ILE A 30 -3.00 0.07 -22.72
N ILE A 31 -2.40 0.56 -21.64
CA ILE A 31 -2.87 1.74 -20.92
C ILE A 31 -2.89 2.96 -21.85
N SER A 32 -1.77 3.23 -22.55
CA SER A 32 -1.67 4.37 -23.46
C SER A 32 -2.69 4.30 -24.61
N GLN A 33 -2.92 3.10 -25.17
CA GLN A 33 -3.91 2.94 -26.24
C GLN A 33 -5.35 3.13 -25.73
N CYS A 34 -5.67 2.62 -24.54
CA CYS A 34 -6.98 2.86 -23.95
C CYS A 34 -7.22 4.35 -23.63
N GLU A 35 -6.23 5.05 -23.08
CA GLU A 35 -6.32 6.48 -22.80
C GLU A 35 -6.49 7.28 -24.08
N TYR A 36 -5.73 6.98 -25.15
CA TYR A 36 -5.87 7.61 -26.45
C TYR A 36 -7.26 7.37 -27.07
N LEU A 37 -7.78 6.15 -26.99
CA LEU A 37 -9.12 5.85 -27.52
C LEU A 37 -10.22 6.59 -26.77
N LEU A 38 -10.12 6.76 -25.44
CA LEU A 38 -11.10 7.46 -24.62
C LEU A 38 -11.18 8.97 -24.92
N GLU A 39 -10.14 9.57 -25.51
CA GLU A 39 -10.14 10.95 -26.00
C GLU A 39 -10.97 11.14 -27.28
N ASN A 40 -11.33 10.03 -27.97
CA ASN A 40 -12.11 10.13 -29.18
C ASN A 40 -13.60 10.43 -28.87
N GLU A 41 -14.04 11.62 -29.26
CA GLU A 41 -15.43 12.08 -29.05
C GLU A 41 -16.47 11.29 -29.83
N ASN A 42 -16.09 10.60 -30.93
CA ASN A 42 -16.98 9.85 -31.79
C ASN A 42 -17.30 8.44 -31.28
N LEU A 43 -16.68 7.99 -30.20
CA LEU A 43 -17.00 6.69 -29.59
C LEU A 43 -18.37 6.73 -28.92
N SER A 44 -19.11 5.62 -29.05
CA SER A 44 -20.35 5.43 -28.30
C SER A 44 -20.10 5.37 -26.79
N ALA A 45 -21.13 5.65 -26.00
CA ALA A 45 -21.03 5.54 -24.54
C ALA A 45 -20.72 4.10 -24.11
N GLU A 46 -21.22 3.09 -24.85
CA GLU A 46 -21.00 1.67 -24.61
C GLU A 46 -19.51 1.31 -24.86
N ASP A 47 -18.94 1.73 -26.01
CA ASP A 47 -17.53 1.50 -26.31
C ASP A 47 -16.60 2.16 -25.29
N LYS A 48 -16.93 3.39 -24.84
CA LYS A 48 -16.17 4.09 -23.80
C LYS A 48 -16.17 3.32 -22.47
N GLU A 49 -17.32 2.74 -22.08
CA GLU A 49 -17.40 1.93 -20.85
C GLU A 49 -16.57 0.64 -20.99
N GLU A 50 -16.62 -0.05 -22.12
CA GLU A 50 -15.79 -1.23 -22.37
C GLU A 50 -14.29 -0.91 -22.32
N ILE A 51 -13.86 0.17 -22.98
CA ILE A 51 -12.46 0.62 -22.93
C ILE A 51 -12.06 1.00 -21.51
N ALA A 52 -12.93 1.66 -20.74
CA ALA A 52 -12.66 2.01 -19.35
C ALA A 52 -12.47 0.75 -18.46
N VAL A 53 -13.22 -0.33 -18.73
CA VAL A 53 -13.00 -1.62 -18.05
C VAL A 53 -11.61 -2.18 -18.35
N ILE A 54 -11.20 -2.19 -19.64
CA ILE A 54 -9.87 -2.67 -20.05
C ILE A 54 -8.78 -1.83 -19.38
N LEU A 55 -8.92 -0.51 -19.39
CA LEU A 55 -7.98 0.43 -18.77
C LEU A 55 -7.84 0.16 -17.26
N ARG A 56 -8.94 -0.06 -16.55
CA ARG A 56 -8.92 -0.41 -15.11
C ARG A 56 -8.12 -1.70 -14.86
N GLN A 57 -8.31 -2.73 -15.70
CA GLN A 57 -7.57 -3.99 -15.57
C GLN A 57 -6.08 -3.81 -15.90
N ALA A 58 -5.75 -3.07 -16.94
CA ALA A 58 -4.36 -2.78 -17.32
C ALA A 58 -3.63 -1.98 -16.22
N LYS A 59 -4.26 -0.94 -15.65
CA LYS A 59 -3.72 -0.18 -14.50
C LYS A 59 -3.52 -1.08 -13.27
N ARG A 60 -4.44 -2.01 -13.02
CA ARG A 60 -4.29 -3.01 -11.97
C ARG A 60 -3.11 -3.96 -12.21
N MET A 61 -2.92 -4.45 -13.45
CA MET A 61 -1.75 -5.28 -13.81
C MET A 61 -0.45 -4.51 -13.63
N SER A 62 -0.39 -3.25 -14.07
CA SER A 62 0.77 -2.37 -13.88
C SER A 62 1.13 -2.20 -12.39
N LYS A 63 0.13 -2.00 -11.54
CA LYS A 63 0.32 -1.92 -10.09
C LYS A 63 0.87 -3.22 -9.52
N LEU A 64 0.26 -4.37 -9.86
CA LEU A 64 0.72 -5.69 -9.41
C LEU A 64 2.17 -5.97 -9.79
N THR A 65 2.54 -5.74 -11.07
CA THR A 65 3.91 -5.97 -11.55
C THR A 65 4.91 -5.06 -10.86
N SER A 66 4.54 -3.79 -10.61
CA SER A 66 5.40 -2.84 -9.88
C SER A 66 5.61 -3.25 -8.42
N GLU A 67 4.55 -3.71 -7.74
CA GLU A 67 4.63 -4.20 -6.36
C GLU A 67 5.45 -5.49 -6.25
N MET A 68 5.29 -6.43 -7.21
CA MET A 68 6.10 -7.66 -7.28
C MET A 68 7.57 -7.37 -7.50
N LEU A 69 7.90 -6.47 -8.44
CA LEU A 69 9.29 -6.05 -8.69
C LEU A 69 9.94 -5.45 -7.45
N MET A 70 9.22 -4.59 -6.75
CA MET A 70 9.74 -3.97 -5.55
C MET A 70 10.06 -5.01 -4.49
N ILE A 71 9.16 -5.97 -4.26
CA ILE A 71 9.41 -7.06 -3.30
C ILE A 71 10.61 -7.90 -3.74
N ALA A 72 10.74 -8.23 -5.03
CA ALA A 72 11.84 -9.03 -5.55
C ALA A 72 13.20 -8.30 -5.46
N ARG A 73 13.25 -7.00 -5.77
CA ARG A 73 14.49 -6.19 -5.72
C ARG A 73 14.95 -5.91 -4.30
N ASN A 74 14.02 -5.60 -3.42
CA ASN A 74 14.33 -5.21 -2.04
C ASN A 74 14.86 -6.35 -1.16
N GLU A 75 14.77 -7.57 -1.64
CA GLU A 75 15.43 -8.73 -1.02
C GLU A 75 16.89 -8.92 -1.51
N GLN A 76 17.35 -8.12 -2.49
CA GLN A 76 18.74 -8.08 -2.97
C GLN A 76 19.38 -6.80 -2.43
N ASP A 77 20.03 -6.75 -1.29
CA ASP A 77 20.89 -5.67 -0.76
C ASP A 77 21.00 -4.36 -1.60
N GLU A 78 19.90 -3.89 -2.21
CA GLU A 78 19.89 -2.56 -2.83
C GLU A 78 20.13 -1.54 -1.72
N GLN A 79 21.14 -0.71 -1.88
CA GLN A 79 21.47 0.36 -0.95
C GLN A 79 20.28 1.32 -0.86
N HIS A 80 19.43 1.12 0.16
CA HIS A 80 18.38 2.09 0.47
C HIS A 80 19.01 3.38 0.95
N LEU A 81 18.58 4.50 0.39
CA LEU A 81 19.07 5.80 0.80
C LEU A 81 18.43 6.17 2.15
N MET A 82 19.11 5.76 3.23
CA MET A 82 18.69 6.10 4.59
C MET A 82 19.13 7.53 4.93
N GLU A 83 18.16 8.39 5.11
CA GLU A 83 18.41 9.81 5.46
C GLU A 83 17.53 10.25 6.65
N LYS A 84 17.85 11.37 7.24
CA LYS A 84 17.02 11.98 8.30
C LYS A 84 15.71 12.47 7.71
N LEU A 85 14.59 11.92 8.15
CA LEU A 85 13.25 12.23 7.70
C LEU A 85 12.40 12.85 8.81
N ASP A 86 11.57 13.82 8.46
CA ASP A 86 10.45 14.26 9.29
C ASP A 86 9.21 13.40 8.97
N PHE A 87 8.93 12.41 9.81
CA PHE A 87 7.82 11.48 9.63
C PHE A 87 6.47 12.18 9.71
N GLY A 88 6.35 13.25 10.50
CA GLY A 88 5.14 14.05 10.62
C GLY A 88 4.81 14.76 9.31
N LEU A 89 5.80 15.39 8.68
CA LEU A 89 5.66 16.05 7.37
C LEU A 89 5.30 15.06 6.28
N LEU A 90 5.95 13.90 6.22
CA LEU A 90 5.64 12.87 5.21
C LEU A 90 4.21 12.35 5.35
N SER A 91 3.71 12.23 6.58
CA SER A 91 2.32 11.80 6.84
C SER A 91 1.31 12.85 6.38
N GLU A 92 1.60 14.15 6.58
CA GLU A 92 0.76 15.24 6.06
C GLU A 92 0.65 15.18 4.53
N LEU A 93 1.77 15.02 3.82
CA LEU A 93 1.79 14.93 2.36
C LEU A 93 0.94 13.77 1.84
N VAL A 94 1.01 12.60 2.50
CA VAL A 94 0.19 11.44 2.11
C VAL A 94 -1.30 11.68 2.36
N ILE A 95 -1.64 12.31 3.48
CA ILE A 95 -3.04 12.62 3.80
C ILE A 95 -3.61 13.62 2.77
N GLU A 96 -2.85 14.66 2.42
CA GLU A 96 -3.25 15.65 1.40
C GLU A 96 -3.49 14.98 0.03
N GLU A 97 -2.58 14.09 -0.40
CA GLU A 97 -2.73 13.34 -1.65
C GLU A 97 -3.99 12.45 -1.67
N LEU A 98 -4.36 11.87 -0.53
CA LEU A 98 -5.49 10.96 -0.43
C LEU A 98 -6.83 11.65 -0.10
N GLN A 99 -6.84 12.95 0.15
CA GLN A 99 -8.03 13.71 0.57
C GLN A 99 -9.17 13.59 -0.45
N THR A 100 -8.88 13.73 -1.75
CA THR A 100 -9.91 13.60 -2.80
C THR A 100 -10.56 12.21 -2.79
N LYS A 101 -9.74 11.17 -2.64
CA LYS A 101 -10.24 9.80 -2.59
C LYS A 101 -11.08 9.52 -1.33
N ALA A 102 -10.74 10.11 -0.20
CA ALA A 102 -11.53 10.02 1.01
C ALA A 102 -12.88 10.74 0.86
N GLN A 103 -12.88 11.92 0.22
CA GLN A 103 -14.10 12.69 -0.06
C GLN A 103 -15.10 11.95 -0.95
N GLU A 104 -14.67 11.09 -1.87
CA GLU A 104 -15.58 10.25 -2.70
C GLU A 104 -16.50 9.36 -1.85
N LYS A 105 -16.07 9.01 -0.63
CA LYS A 105 -16.85 8.23 0.35
C LYS A 105 -17.35 9.07 1.54
N ASN A 106 -17.12 10.38 1.52
CA ASN A 106 -17.36 11.29 2.65
C ASN A 106 -16.61 10.83 3.93
N ILE A 107 -15.39 10.30 3.79
CA ILE A 107 -14.55 9.89 4.91
C ILE A 107 -13.74 11.10 5.38
N GLU A 108 -13.79 11.38 6.67
CA GLU A 108 -12.96 12.41 7.31
C GLU A 108 -11.64 11.80 7.77
N ILE A 109 -10.50 12.39 7.34
CA ILE A 109 -9.17 12.01 7.82
C ILE A 109 -8.66 13.09 8.75
N THR A 110 -8.31 12.72 9.97
CA THR A 110 -7.70 13.61 10.97
C THR A 110 -6.28 13.18 11.27
N LEU A 111 -5.38 14.15 11.44
CA LEU A 111 -4.00 13.92 11.89
C LEU A 111 -3.77 14.60 13.24
N GLN A 112 -3.40 13.83 14.24
CA GLN A 112 -2.89 14.30 15.50
C GLN A 112 -1.42 13.92 15.62
N LYS A 113 -0.52 14.90 15.60
CA LYS A 113 0.94 14.63 15.68
C LYS A 113 1.61 15.49 16.73
N GLN A 114 2.66 14.94 17.34
CA GLN A 114 3.64 15.68 18.11
C GLN A 114 4.68 16.32 17.18
N ASP A 115 5.46 17.26 17.71
CA ASP A 115 6.62 17.82 17.01
C ASP A 115 7.83 16.87 17.10
N ASP A 116 8.86 17.14 16.29
CA ASP A 116 10.16 16.44 16.34
C ASP A 116 10.08 14.91 16.09
N LEU A 117 9.30 14.51 15.11
CA LEU A 117 9.14 13.11 14.69
C LEU A 117 10.23 12.71 13.67
N PHE A 118 11.50 12.83 14.05
CA PHE A 118 12.61 12.51 13.15
C PHE A 118 13.07 11.06 13.27
N MET A 119 13.24 10.41 12.13
CA MET A 119 13.78 9.06 12.01
C MET A 119 14.81 8.97 10.88
N ASN A 120 15.61 7.90 10.89
CA ASN A 120 16.46 7.54 9.77
C ASN A 120 15.70 6.55 8.86
N GLY A 121 15.55 6.87 7.56
CA GLY A 121 14.78 6.02 6.69
C GLY A 121 14.85 6.40 5.21
N ASP A 122 14.30 5.54 4.37
CA ASP A 122 14.07 5.79 2.95
C ASP A 122 12.73 6.49 2.78
N GLN A 123 12.77 7.73 2.31
CA GLN A 123 11.58 8.58 2.15
C GLN A 123 10.52 7.92 1.25
N THR A 124 10.92 7.33 0.13
CA THR A 124 10.01 6.71 -0.83
C THR A 124 9.27 5.53 -0.20
N LEU A 125 9.98 4.72 0.57
CA LEU A 125 9.39 3.57 1.25
C LEU A 125 8.45 3.99 2.38
N ILE A 126 8.82 4.99 3.16
CA ILE A 126 7.97 5.50 4.24
C ILE A 126 6.66 6.10 3.67
N LEU A 127 6.74 6.93 2.63
CA LEU A 127 5.56 7.45 1.93
C LEU A 127 4.67 6.30 1.46
N ARG A 128 5.25 5.26 0.86
CA ARG A 128 4.52 4.09 0.36
C ARG A 128 3.85 3.28 1.47
N MET A 129 4.49 3.15 2.62
CA MET A 129 3.91 2.51 3.81
C MET A 129 2.65 3.26 4.25
N MET A 130 2.75 4.57 4.43
CA MET A 130 1.62 5.40 4.86
C MET A 130 0.49 5.41 3.82
N MET A 131 0.83 5.51 2.51
CA MET A 131 -0.13 5.39 1.41
C MET A 131 -0.91 4.07 1.45
N ASN A 132 -0.24 2.94 1.72
CA ASN A 132 -0.91 1.64 1.82
C ASN A 132 -1.85 1.58 3.02
N LEU A 133 -1.42 2.03 4.20
CA LEU A 133 -2.23 2.00 5.41
C LEU A 133 -3.48 2.89 5.26
N ILE A 134 -3.30 4.15 4.85
CA ILE A 134 -4.41 5.09 4.71
C ILE A 134 -5.34 4.70 3.55
N THR A 135 -4.79 4.21 2.42
CA THR A 135 -5.61 3.70 1.32
C THR A 135 -6.44 2.48 1.74
N ASN A 136 -5.91 1.59 2.58
CA ASN A 136 -6.68 0.48 3.14
C ASN A 136 -7.81 0.99 4.03
N ALA A 137 -7.53 1.94 4.92
CA ALA A 137 -8.54 2.58 5.78
C ALA A 137 -9.67 3.22 4.94
N ILE A 138 -9.36 3.93 3.84
CA ILE A 138 -10.37 4.48 2.92
C ILE A 138 -11.15 3.37 2.21
N ASN A 139 -10.47 2.33 1.68
CA ASN A 139 -11.11 1.29 0.89
C ASN A 139 -12.10 0.45 1.72
N TYR A 140 -11.74 0.15 2.96
CA TYR A 140 -12.52 -0.67 3.89
C TYR A 140 -13.32 0.15 4.92
N GLY A 141 -13.12 1.47 4.94
CA GLY A 141 -13.90 2.42 5.72
C GLY A 141 -15.38 2.46 5.29
N LYS A 142 -16.24 2.83 6.23
CA LYS A 142 -17.67 3.09 5.99
C LYS A 142 -17.86 4.42 5.27
N THR A 143 -18.92 4.55 4.51
CA THR A 143 -19.35 5.87 3.98
C THR A 143 -19.71 6.78 5.16
N ASN A 144 -19.29 8.03 5.11
CA ASN A 144 -19.37 9.00 6.22
C ASN A 144 -18.58 8.54 7.46
N GLY A 145 -17.52 7.76 7.27
CA GLY A 145 -16.67 7.25 8.33
C GLY A 145 -15.50 8.17 8.66
N HIS A 146 -14.65 7.72 9.59
CA HIS A 146 -13.53 8.50 10.10
C HIS A 146 -12.24 7.69 10.06
N ILE A 147 -11.14 8.36 9.73
CA ILE A 147 -9.78 7.83 9.83
C ILE A 147 -8.98 8.75 10.75
N HIS A 148 -8.41 8.19 11.80
CA HIS A 148 -7.54 8.91 12.72
C HIS A 148 -6.10 8.46 12.53
N VAL A 149 -5.22 9.40 12.19
CA VAL A 149 -3.78 9.19 12.16
C VAL A 149 -3.19 9.87 13.39
N ILE A 150 -2.53 9.09 14.25
CA ILE A 150 -1.93 9.58 15.49
C ILE A 150 -0.44 9.29 15.46
N LEU A 151 0.39 10.32 15.66
CA LEU A 151 1.84 10.21 15.69
C LEU A 151 2.38 10.83 16.98
N LYS A 152 3.10 10.07 17.77
CA LYS A 152 3.65 10.49 19.05
C LYS A 152 5.01 9.88 19.30
N VAL A 153 5.72 10.41 20.31
CA VAL A 153 6.97 9.84 20.80
C VAL A 153 6.73 9.12 22.13
N GLU A 154 7.12 7.87 22.23
CA GLU A 154 7.08 7.07 23.45
C GLU A 154 8.39 6.28 23.57
N ASN A 155 9.10 6.42 24.69
CA ASN A 155 10.34 5.67 25.00
C ASN A 155 11.40 5.73 23.86
N ASP A 156 11.70 6.93 23.37
CA ASP A 156 12.60 7.17 22.23
C ASP A 156 12.21 6.46 20.92
N GLN A 157 10.95 6.16 20.78
CA GLN A 157 10.38 5.63 19.54
C GLN A 157 9.28 6.56 19.02
N ILE A 158 9.19 6.70 17.71
CA ILE A 158 8.02 7.24 17.03
C ILE A 158 6.98 6.13 17.01
N VAL A 159 5.85 6.37 17.64
CA VAL A 159 4.67 5.49 17.62
C VAL A 159 3.62 6.11 16.72
N GLY A 160 3.23 5.39 15.67
CA GLY A 160 2.16 5.80 14.78
C GLY A 160 0.99 4.83 14.83
N GLU A 161 -0.20 5.37 14.69
CA GLU A 161 -1.46 4.63 14.59
C GLU A 161 -2.26 5.15 13.41
N VAL A 162 -2.76 4.25 12.57
CA VAL A 162 -3.78 4.54 11.55
C VAL A 162 -5.00 3.73 11.93
N LYS A 163 -6.04 4.43 12.36
CA LYS A 163 -7.29 3.84 12.86
C LYS A 163 -8.47 4.25 12.00
N ASP A 164 -9.28 3.28 11.60
CA ASP A 164 -10.54 3.47 10.89
C ASP A 164 -11.73 2.88 11.67
N ASP A 165 -12.92 3.38 11.38
CA ASP A 165 -14.20 2.88 11.88
C ASP A 165 -14.92 1.99 10.85
N GLY A 166 -14.14 1.31 9.99
CA GLY A 166 -14.59 0.51 8.86
C GLY A 166 -15.24 -0.82 9.24
N ILE A 167 -15.15 -1.76 8.28
CA ILE A 167 -15.75 -3.10 8.44
C ILE A 167 -15.00 -4.00 9.43
N GLY A 168 -13.79 -3.61 9.83
CA GLY A 168 -12.94 -4.46 10.67
C GLY A 168 -12.44 -5.72 10.00
N ILE A 169 -11.73 -6.53 10.78
CA ILE A 169 -11.13 -7.80 10.38
C ILE A 169 -11.44 -8.83 11.45
N SER A 170 -11.99 -9.98 11.07
CA SER A 170 -12.24 -11.07 12.01
C SER A 170 -10.93 -11.70 12.49
N GLU A 171 -10.91 -12.23 13.70
CA GLU A 171 -9.73 -12.76 14.39
C GLU A 171 -8.99 -13.82 13.56
N GLU A 172 -9.71 -14.70 12.86
CA GLU A 172 -9.13 -15.76 12.02
C GLU A 172 -8.27 -15.25 10.84
N HIS A 173 -8.39 -13.97 10.51
CA HIS A 173 -7.66 -13.36 9.39
C HIS A 173 -6.47 -12.50 9.83
N LEU A 174 -6.40 -12.08 11.11
CA LEU A 174 -5.39 -11.12 11.61
C LEU A 174 -3.94 -11.55 11.35
N ASP A 175 -3.64 -12.82 11.50
CA ASP A 175 -2.29 -13.34 11.24
C ASP A 175 -2.00 -13.42 9.73
N ARG A 176 -3.04 -13.65 8.92
CA ARG A 176 -2.92 -13.92 7.49
C ARG A 176 -2.90 -12.68 6.60
N ILE A 177 -3.39 -11.54 7.08
CA ILE A 177 -3.39 -10.29 6.30
C ILE A 177 -2.00 -9.83 5.88
N TRP A 178 -0.94 -10.34 6.52
CA TRP A 178 0.46 -10.07 6.21
C TRP A 178 1.05 -10.99 5.12
N GLU A 179 0.31 -12.07 4.74
CA GLU A 179 0.73 -12.97 3.68
C GLU A 179 0.60 -12.29 2.31
N ARG A 180 1.53 -12.58 1.40
CA ARG A 180 1.46 -12.09 0.01
C ARG A 180 0.23 -12.65 -0.70
N PHE A 181 -0.49 -11.81 -1.45
CA PHE A 181 -1.70 -12.14 -2.21
C PHE A 181 -2.90 -12.57 -1.36
N TYR A 182 -2.78 -12.52 -0.03
CA TYR A 182 -3.89 -12.86 0.84
C TYR A 182 -4.96 -11.77 0.81
N ARG A 183 -6.22 -12.21 0.80
CA ARG A 183 -7.40 -11.34 0.77
C ARG A 183 -8.56 -12.09 1.42
N ILE A 184 -9.28 -11.43 2.30
CA ILE A 184 -10.45 -11.96 3.01
C ILE A 184 -11.58 -12.21 2.01
N ASP A 185 -11.90 -11.23 1.17
CA ASP A 185 -12.92 -11.33 0.14
C ASP A 185 -12.33 -11.02 -1.25
N LYS A 186 -12.35 -12.01 -2.14
CA LYS A 186 -11.84 -11.89 -3.52
C LYS A 186 -12.75 -11.09 -4.44
N SER A 187 -14.05 -10.98 -4.13
CA SER A 187 -15.02 -10.29 -4.98
C SER A 187 -15.01 -8.77 -4.72
N ARG A 188 -15.26 -8.37 -3.50
CA ARG A 188 -15.30 -6.96 -3.07
C ARG A 188 -13.97 -6.22 -3.28
N SER A 189 -12.87 -6.94 -3.06
CA SER A 189 -11.54 -6.36 -3.27
C SER A 189 -11.15 -6.25 -4.75
N ARG A 190 -11.84 -6.90 -5.71
CA ARG A 190 -11.60 -6.70 -7.15
C ARG A 190 -12.08 -5.33 -7.61
N GLU A 191 -13.20 -4.86 -7.09
CA GLU A 191 -13.76 -3.54 -7.38
C GLU A 191 -12.85 -2.42 -6.85
N ASN A 192 -12.27 -2.61 -5.67
CA ASN A 192 -11.37 -1.64 -5.03
C ASN A 192 -9.91 -1.72 -5.51
N GLY A 193 -9.57 -2.54 -6.52
CA GLY A 193 -8.22 -2.61 -7.10
C GLY A 193 -7.13 -3.17 -6.17
N GLY A 194 -7.52 -3.87 -5.09
CA GLY A 194 -6.56 -4.45 -4.14
C GLY A 194 -5.74 -5.59 -4.76
N THR A 195 -4.45 -5.62 -4.52
CA THR A 195 -3.49 -6.62 -5.04
C THR A 195 -3.22 -7.75 -4.05
N GLY A 196 -3.44 -7.51 -2.76
CA GLY A 196 -3.06 -8.41 -1.66
C GLY A 196 -1.56 -8.33 -1.32
N LEU A 197 -0.85 -7.34 -1.86
CA LEU A 197 0.58 -7.12 -1.60
C LEU A 197 0.84 -5.94 -0.65
N GLY A 198 -0.15 -5.05 -0.46
CA GLY A 198 0.03 -3.81 0.28
C GLY A 198 0.49 -4.02 1.73
N LEU A 199 -0.19 -4.87 2.50
CA LEU A 199 0.16 -5.10 3.91
C LEU A 199 1.46 -5.91 4.09
N SER A 200 1.73 -6.88 3.22
CA SER A 200 3.03 -7.57 3.24
C SER A 200 4.19 -6.62 2.96
N MET A 201 3.99 -5.65 2.05
CA MET A 201 4.94 -4.57 1.79
C MET A 201 5.10 -3.63 2.98
N VAL A 202 3.99 -3.23 3.64
CA VAL A 202 4.04 -2.43 4.87
C VAL A 202 4.91 -3.12 5.93
N ARG A 203 4.66 -4.40 6.20
CA ARG A 203 5.44 -5.17 7.17
C ARG A 203 6.91 -5.24 6.80
N TRP A 204 7.22 -5.45 5.52
CA TRP A 204 8.60 -5.45 5.03
C TRP A 204 9.27 -4.07 5.23
N ILE A 205 8.61 -2.96 4.85
CA ILE A 205 9.13 -1.60 5.02
C ILE A 205 9.42 -1.32 6.49
N VAL A 206 8.48 -1.65 7.38
CA VAL A 206 8.66 -1.45 8.82
C VAL A 206 9.88 -2.22 9.35
N ASN A 207 10.03 -3.49 8.96
CA ASN A 207 11.18 -4.31 9.37
C ASN A 207 12.51 -3.75 8.84
N LEU A 208 12.56 -3.25 7.59
CA LEU A 208 13.73 -2.63 6.99
C LEU A 208 14.23 -1.41 7.80
N HIS A 209 13.28 -0.68 8.40
CA HIS A 209 13.55 0.50 9.24
C HIS A 209 13.71 0.15 10.74
N ASN A 210 13.99 -1.11 11.07
CA ASN A 210 14.12 -1.61 12.44
C ASN A 210 12.89 -1.30 13.32
N GLY A 211 11.71 -1.22 12.71
CA GLY A 211 10.44 -0.97 13.36
C GLY A 211 9.67 -2.24 13.69
N THR A 212 8.52 -2.04 14.29
CA THR A 212 7.51 -3.09 14.53
C THR A 212 6.14 -2.60 14.09
N ILE A 213 5.28 -3.51 13.66
CA ILE A 213 3.88 -3.22 13.33
C ILE A 213 2.98 -4.35 13.82
N HIS A 214 1.82 -3.98 14.34
CA HIS A 214 0.75 -4.91 14.72
C HIS A 214 -0.61 -4.33 14.32
N VAL A 215 -1.63 -5.14 14.39
CA VAL A 215 -3.00 -4.80 14.05
C VAL A 215 -3.91 -5.16 15.21
N GLU A 216 -4.83 -4.27 15.52
CA GLU A 216 -5.96 -4.50 16.42
C GLU A 216 -7.24 -4.25 15.61
N SER A 217 -8.14 -5.22 15.58
CA SER A 217 -9.37 -5.06 14.80
C SER A 217 -10.51 -5.84 15.41
N ILE A 218 -11.71 -5.29 15.28
CA ILE A 218 -12.96 -5.94 15.64
C ILE A 218 -13.90 -5.80 14.45
N GLU A 219 -14.46 -6.94 14.02
CA GLU A 219 -15.39 -6.98 12.89
C GLU A 219 -16.58 -6.04 13.14
N ASP A 220 -16.99 -5.31 12.10
CA ASP A 220 -18.03 -4.26 12.10
C ASP A 220 -17.77 -3.01 12.97
N ILE A 221 -16.63 -2.96 13.68
CA ILE A 221 -16.25 -1.80 14.49
C ILE A 221 -15.16 -0.97 13.79
N GLY A 222 -14.05 -1.61 13.38
CA GLY A 222 -12.95 -0.94 12.70
C GLY A 222 -11.61 -1.62 12.90
N THR A 223 -10.55 -0.98 12.36
CA THR A 223 -9.18 -1.51 12.40
C THR A 223 -8.22 -0.42 12.84
N SER A 224 -7.22 -0.81 13.63
CA SER A 224 -6.08 0.03 14.03
C SER A 224 -4.77 -0.67 13.66
N PHE A 225 -3.97 -0.05 12.79
CA PHE A 225 -2.60 -0.45 12.52
C PHE A 225 -1.66 0.41 13.34
N ILE A 226 -0.89 -0.22 14.24
CA ILE A 226 0.02 0.46 15.16
C ILE A 226 1.45 0.07 14.82
N PHE A 227 2.29 1.06 14.54
CA PHE A 227 3.69 0.86 14.18
C PHE A 227 4.63 1.68 15.05
N ARG A 228 5.90 1.25 15.15
CA ARG A 228 6.94 1.89 15.94
C ARG A 228 8.23 1.96 15.14
N PHE A 229 8.92 3.09 15.22
CA PHE A 229 10.25 3.29 14.64
C PHE A 229 11.21 3.87 15.65
N PRO A 230 12.53 3.56 15.57
CA PRO A 230 13.55 4.28 16.35
C PRO A 230 13.53 5.78 16.00
N LYS A 231 13.49 6.63 17.03
CA LYS A 231 13.61 8.09 16.88
C LYS A 231 15.08 8.48 16.86
N ILE A 232 15.45 9.56 16.14
CA ILE A 232 16.79 10.16 16.15
C ILE A 232 16.75 11.60 16.64
#